data_a58b9a32e6005472c5c9348955ac7aaf
#
_entry.id   a58b9a32e6005472c5c9348955ac7aaf
#
_cell.length_a   1.000
_cell.length_b   1.000
_cell.length_c   1.000
_cell.angle_alpha   90.00
_cell.angle_beta   90.00
_cell.angle_gamma   90.00
#
_symmetry.space_group_name_H-M   'P 1'
#
loop_
_entity.id
_entity.type
_entity.pdbx_description
1 polymer ?
#
loop_
_entity_poly.entity_id
_entity_poly.type
_entity_poly.pdbx_seq_one_letter_code
_entity_poly.pdbx_strand_id
1 'polypeptide(L)'
;MNGIPLKDIFSAVSMLTSVTGNWVSGNDKEVTANPDHIDWEAEKTDILERANWLCKNIIIEPEALVNKAPTMIGREYQGEWAIYCCSMLTHALANISYLYPDKKGECPELIAKMIEIVNTPTIREYDTMQWKEDAMKTLDGPKSHMTFLSILAWMISNYKMVGGDDRYDQLFHKLCATLVRRMHESKYDLNLLSFPRKQIWLP
;
A
#
# COMPACT_ATOMS: atom_id res chain seq x y z
N MET A 1 9.22 -25.65 -0.50
CA MET A 1 8.72 -24.70 -1.53
C MET A 1 9.61 -23.48 -1.47
N ASN A 2 10.35 -23.15 -2.52
CA ASN A 2 11.23 -21.97 -2.54
C ASN A 2 10.35 -20.73 -2.56
N GLY A 3 10.35 -19.97 -1.46
CA GLY A 3 9.63 -18.71 -1.36
C GLY A 3 10.15 -17.72 -2.41
N ILE A 4 9.24 -16.93 -2.95
CA ILE A 4 9.54 -15.95 -4.00
C ILE A 4 10.41 -14.85 -3.41
N PRO A 5 11.49 -14.44 -4.08
CA PRO A 5 12.32 -13.34 -3.63
C PRO A 5 11.51 -12.05 -3.53
N LEU A 6 11.60 -11.34 -2.42
CA LEU A 6 10.86 -10.10 -2.16
C LEU A 6 11.10 -9.03 -3.24
N LYS A 7 12.31 -9.00 -3.82
CA LYS A 7 12.65 -8.14 -4.97
C LYS A 7 11.68 -8.30 -6.14
N ASP A 8 11.16 -9.51 -6.35
CA ASP A 8 10.27 -9.80 -7.46
C ASP A 8 8.85 -9.30 -7.16
N ILE A 9 8.44 -9.32 -5.88
CA ILE A 9 7.17 -8.70 -5.42
C ILE A 9 7.26 -7.18 -5.61
N PHE A 10 8.33 -6.53 -5.15
CA PHE A 10 8.51 -5.08 -5.31
C PHE A 10 8.58 -4.66 -6.77
N SER A 11 9.30 -5.42 -7.60
CA SER A 11 9.38 -5.16 -9.03
C SER A 11 8.00 -5.25 -9.70
N ALA A 12 7.22 -6.28 -9.38
CA ALA A 12 5.89 -6.46 -9.93
C ALA A 12 4.91 -5.35 -9.47
N VAL A 13 4.93 -4.96 -8.18
CA VAL A 13 4.11 -3.84 -7.67
C VAL A 13 4.50 -2.53 -8.34
N SER A 14 5.81 -2.25 -8.46
CA SER A 14 6.30 -1.06 -9.16
C SER A 14 5.85 -1.00 -10.60
N MET A 15 5.86 -2.13 -11.33
CA MET A 15 5.38 -2.20 -12.70
C MET A 15 3.86 -2.00 -12.82
N LEU A 16 3.07 -2.53 -11.87
CA LEU A 16 1.61 -2.31 -11.85
C LEU A 16 1.23 -0.85 -11.58
N THR A 17 2.07 -0.11 -10.88
CA THR A 17 1.84 1.31 -10.58
C THR A 17 2.42 2.24 -11.64
N SER A 18 3.35 1.78 -12.47
CA SER A 18 4.07 2.58 -13.46
C SER A 18 3.35 2.76 -14.80
N VAL A 19 2.05 2.46 -14.89
CA VAL A 19 1.23 2.75 -16.09
C VAL A 19 1.21 4.25 -16.45
N THR A 20 1.84 5.11 -15.65
CA THR A 20 1.89 6.56 -15.87
C THR A 20 3.28 7.19 -15.80
N GLY A 21 4.38 6.50 -16.05
CA GLY A 21 5.65 7.20 -16.12
C GLY A 21 6.91 6.32 -16.03
N ASN A 22 7.76 6.50 -16.99
CA ASN A 22 9.09 5.92 -17.11
C ASN A 22 9.92 6.08 -15.83
N TRP A 23 10.02 5.02 -15.02
CA TRP A 23 11.10 4.83 -14.07
C TRP A 23 11.77 3.49 -14.35
N VAL A 24 12.67 3.48 -15.30
CA VAL A 24 13.61 2.38 -15.52
C VAL A 24 14.98 2.84 -15.04
N SER A 25 15.42 2.30 -13.92
CA SER A 25 16.82 2.41 -13.54
C SER A 25 17.64 1.39 -14.34
N GLY A 26 18.45 1.90 -15.26
CA GLY A 26 19.73 1.34 -15.64
C GLY A 26 19.76 -0.04 -16.29
N ASN A 27 19.40 -0.09 -17.56
CA ASN A 27 20.21 -0.65 -18.64
C ASN A 27 19.57 -0.15 -19.95
N ASP A 28 20.28 0.78 -20.57
CA ASP A 28 19.89 1.46 -21.78
C ASP A 28 19.75 0.50 -22.95
N LYS A 29 18.56 -0.07 -23.10
CA LYS A 29 17.96 -0.20 -24.41
C LYS A 29 16.74 0.69 -24.34
N GLU A 30 16.81 1.84 -25.03
CA GLU A 30 15.63 2.61 -25.40
C GLU A 30 14.60 1.63 -26.00
N VAL A 31 13.72 1.12 -25.16
CA VAL A 31 12.44 0.64 -25.65
C VAL A 31 11.66 1.92 -25.90
N THR A 32 11.91 2.54 -27.04
CA THR A 32 10.97 3.44 -27.66
C THR A 32 9.77 2.55 -28.02
N ALA A 33 8.90 2.32 -27.04
CA ALA A 33 7.62 1.71 -27.27
C ALA A 33 6.88 2.69 -28.17
N ASN A 34 6.92 2.45 -29.46
CA ASN A 34 6.04 3.14 -30.38
C ASN A 34 4.62 2.78 -29.95
N PRO A 35 3.81 3.74 -29.47
CA PRO A 35 2.46 3.46 -28.97
C PRO A 35 1.58 2.77 -30.02
N ASP A 36 1.93 2.88 -31.30
CA ASP A 36 1.22 2.24 -32.42
C ASP A 36 1.50 0.73 -32.52
N HIS A 37 2.43 0.19 -31.74
CA HIS A 37 2.81 -1.23 -31.74
C HIS A 37 2.57 -1.94 -30.39
N ILE A 38 1.82 -1.34 -29.47
CA ILE A 38 1.46 -1.99 -28.21
C ILE A 38 0.36 -3.02 -28.47
N ASP A 39 0.65 -4.27 -28.19
CA ASP A 39 -0.36 -5.32 -28.11
C ASP A 39 -1.14 -5.19 -26.79
N TRP A 40 -2.23 -4.45 -26.84
CA TRP A 40 -3.06 -4.16 -25.66
C TRP A 40 -3.68 -5.40 -25.01
N GLU A 41 -3.92 -6.47 -25.77
CA GLU A 41 -4.45 -7.73 -25.21
C GLU A 41 -3.34 -8.51 -24.49
N ALA A 42 -2.12 -8.51 -25.01
CA ALA A 42 -0.98 -9.08 -24.32
C ALA A 42 -0.65 -8.30 -23.03
N GLU A 43 -0.65 -6.96 -23.09
CA GLU A 43 -0.47 -6.10 -21.90
C GLU A 43 -1.56 -6.33 -20.84
N LYS A 44 -2.82 -6.42 -21.25
CA LYS A 44 -3.93 -6.74 -20.35
C LYS A 44 -3.70 -8.07 -19.64
N THR A 45 -3.34 -9.10 -20.42
CA THR A 45 -3.08 -10.44 -19.88
C THR A 45 -1.96 -10.40 -18.86
N ASP A 46 -0.83 -9.78 -19.18
CA ASP A 46 0.32 -9.65 -18.28
C ASP A 46 -0.04 -8.92 -16.96
N ILE A 47 -0.75 -7.79 -17.06
CA ILE A 47 -1.22 -7.02 -15.89
C ILE A 47 -2.11 -7.87 -14.99
N LEU A 48 -3.06 -8.59 -15.57
CA LEU A 48 -4.00 -9.43 -14.80
C LEU A 48 -3.30 -10.62 -14.15
N GLU A 49 -2.38 -11.27 -14.83
CA GLU A 49 -1.58 -12.37 -14.31
C GLU A 49 -0.70 -11.91 -13.14
N ARG A 50 -0.02 -10.77 -13.26
CA ARG A 50 0.80 -10.18 -12.18
C ARG A 50 -0.04 -9.79 -10.98
N ALA A 51 -1.17 -9.12 -11.18
CA ALA A 51 -2.08 -8.74 -10.09
C ALA A 51 -2.60 -9.98 -9.35
N ASN A 52 -3.04 -11.00 -10.08
CA ASN A 52 -3.52 -12.26 -9.50
C ASN A 52 -2.41 -12.98 -8.72
N TRP A 53 -1.21 -13.03 -9.28
CA TRP A 53 -0.06 -13.62 -8.62
C TRP A 53 0.29 -12.92 -7.30
N LEU A 54 0.32 -11.58 -7.30
CA LEU A 54 0.56 -10.76 -6.11
C LEU A 54 -0.51 -11.00 -5.05
N CYS A 55 -1.79 -10.88 -5.42
CA CYS A 55 -2.90 -11.12 -4.51
C CYS A 55 -2.81 -12.50 -3.86
N LYS A 56 -2.61 -13.54 -4.67
CA LYS A 56 -2.52 -14.91 -4.19
C LYS A 56 -1.37 -15.10 -3.18
N ASN A 57 -0.19 -14.58 -3.49
CA ASN A 57 0.97 -14.77 -2.62
C ASN A 57 0.86 -13.96 -1.32
N ILE A 58 0.37 -12.73 -1.38
CA ILE A 58 0.16 -11.90 -0.19
C ILE A 58 -0.92 -12.51 0.72
N ILE A 59 -2.01 -13.05 0.15
CA ILE A 59 -3.10 -13.65 0.93
C ILE A 59 -2.67 -14.96 1.58
N ILE A 60 -1.85 -15.78 0.90
CA ILE A 60 -1.41 -17.08 1.43
C ILE A 60 -0.39 -16.91 2.56
N GLU A 61 0.55 -15.96 2.42
CA GLU A 61 1.65 -15.77 3.36
C GLU A 61 1.89 -14.28 3.64
N PRO A 62 0.93 -13.56 4.27
CA PRO A 62 1.04 -12.11 4.49
C PRO A 62 2.25 -11.71 5.33
N GLU A 63 2.68 -12.56 6.27
CA GLU A 63 3.83 -12.31 7.11
C GLU A 63 5.17 -12.35 6.33
N ALA A 64 5.18 -12.95 5.14
CA ALA A 64 6.36 -12.92 4.27
C ALA A 64 6.73 -11.48 3.88
N LEU A 65 5.77 -10.58 3.79
CA LEU A 65 6.00 -9.16 3.52
C LEU A 65 6.89 -8.50 4.58
N VAL A 66 6.83 -8.98 5.82
CA VAL A 66 7.65 -8.48 6.93
C VAL A 66 8.91 -9.33 7.11
N ASN A 67 8.75 -10.66 7.17
CA ASN A 67 9.82 -11.56 7.56
C ASN A 67 10.87 -11.78 6.45
N LYS A 68 10.51 -11.60 5.18
CA LYS A 68 11.40 -11.78 4.02
C LYS A 68 11.93 -10.47 3.44
N ALA A 69 11.61 -9.32 4.06
CA ALA A 69 12.17 -8.05 3.62
C ALA A 69 13.69 -8.05 3.77
N PRO A 70 14.43 -7.38 2.86
CA PRO A 70 15.89 -7.32 2.95
C PRO A 70 16.33 -6.78 4.30
N THR A 71 17.25 -7.49 4.98
CA THR A 71 17.76 -7.14 6.30
C THR A 71 18.59 -5.84 6.33
N MET A 72 18.95 -5.31 5.17
CA MET A 72 19.64 -4.02 5.03
C MET A 72 18.78 -2.82 5.43
N ILE A 73 17.46 -2.98 5.41
CA ILE A 73 16.51 -1.98 5.87
C ILE A 73 16.16 -2.40 7.29
N GLY A 74 16.44 -1.56 8.29
CA GLY A 74 16.17 -1.89 9.70
C GLY A 74 14.74 -2.40 9.90
N ARG A 75 14.55 -3.28 10.89
CA ARG A 75 13.27 -3.94 11.17
C ARG A 75 12.09 -2.96 11.31
N GLU A 76 12.38 -1.75 11.73
CA GLU A 76 11.44 -0.63 11.85
C GLU A 76 10.83 -0.18 10.50
N TYR A 77 11.47 -0.51 9.36
CA TYR A 77 10.98 -0.16 8.03
C TYR A 77 10.34 -1.34 7.28
N GLN A 78 10.52 -2.58 7.76
CA GLN A 78 10.00 -3.76 7.08
C GLN A 78 8.47 -3.75 6.99
N GLY A 79 7.78 -3.41 8.08
CA GLY A 79 6.33 -3.29 8.09
C GLY A 79 5.80 -2.12 7.27
N GLU A 80 6.55 -1.02 7.16
CA GLU A 80 6.21 0.10 6.29
C GLU A 80 6.18 -0.34 4.83
N TRP A 81 7.17 -1.10 4.38
CA TRP A 81 7.16 -1.66 3.03
C TRP A 81 5.99 -2.62 2.80
N ALA A 82 5.60 -3.40 3.81
CA ALA A 82 4.46 -4.30 3.72
C ALA A 82 3.14 -3.52 3.48
N ILE A 83 2.92 -2.43 4.22
CA ILE A 83 1.72 -1.60 4.01
C ILE A 83 1.75 -0.90 2.65
N TYR A 84 2.91 -0.42 2.18
CA TYR A 84 3.03 0.14 0.83
C TYR A 84 2.72 -0.89 -0.24
N CYS A 85 3.24 -2.11 -0.16
CA CYS A 85 2.91 -3.19 -1.11
C CYS A 85 1.41 -3.45 -1.18
N CYS A 86 0.75 -3.61 -0.04
CA CYS A 86 -0.69 -3.82 0.01
C CYS A 86 -1.46 -2.62 -0.56
N SER A 87 -1.08 -1.39 -0.21
CA SER A 87 -1.78 -0.19 -0.68
C SER A 87 -1.64 0.02 -2.19
N MET A 88 -0.44 -0.16 -2.74
CA MET A 88 -0.20 -0.06 -4.17
C MET A 88 -0.98 -1.13 -4.94
N LEU A 89 -1.08 -2.35 -4.39
CA LEU A 89 -1.90 -3.39 -5.00
C LEU A 89 -3.39 -3.05 -4.96
N THR A 90 -3.92 -2.46 -3.87
CA THR A 90 -5.31 -1.99 -3.86
C THR A 90 -5.58 -0.92 -4.91
N HIS A 91 -4.61 -0.02 -5.13
CA HIS A 91 -4.71 1.00 -6.17
C HIS A 91 -4.67 0.38 -7.58
N ALA A 92 -3.78 -0.59 -7.81
CA ALA A 92 -3.73 -1.33 -9.06
C ALA A 92 -5.05 -2.08 -9.34
N LEU A 93 -5.65 -2.72 -8.32
CA LEU A 93 -6.95 -3.38 -8.45
C LEU A 93 -8.08 -2.39 -8.76
N ALA A 94 -8.03 -1.17 -8.19
CA ALA A 94 -8.98 -0.12 -8.52
C ALA A 94 -8.85 0.31 -10.00
N ASN A 95 -7.63 0.47 -10.50
CA ASN A 95 -7.37 0.78 -11.90
C ASN A 95 -7.80 -0.37 -12.83
N ILE A 96 -7.52 -1.63 -12.47
CA ILE A 96 -7.98 -2.82 -13.20
C ILE A 96 -9.50 -2.84 -13.28
N SER A 97 -10.20 -2.57 -12.18
CA SER A 97 -11.66 -2.50 -12.13
C SER A 97 -12.24 -1.42 -13.06
N TYR A 98 -11.53 -0.32 -13.23
CA TYR A 98 -11.92 0.76 -14.12
C TYR A 98 -11.62 0.43 -15.60
N LEU A 99 -10.42 -0.07 -15.88
CA LEU A 99 -9.97 -0.37 -17.24
C LEU A 99 -10.61 -1.64 -17.82
N TYR A 100 -10.90 -2.61 -16.96
CA TYR A 100 -11.45 -3.92 -17.34
C TYR A 100 -12.72 -4.21 -16.52
N PRO A 101 -13.88 -3.67 -16.95
CA PRO A 101 -15.14 -3.80 -16.20
C PRO A 101 -15.59 -5.25 -15.92
N ASP A 102 -15.18 -6.19 -16.77
CA ASP A 102 -15.41 -7.64 -16.58
C ASP A 102 -14.70 -8.20 -15.33
N LYS A 103 -13.66 -7.53 -14.83
CA LYS A 103 -12.91 -7.89 -13.61
C LYS A 103 -13.39 -7.17 -12.35
N LYS A 104 -14.29 -6.20 -12.50
CA LYS A 104 -14.76 -5.37 -11.38
C LYS A 104 -15.32 -6.18 -10.21
N GLY A 105 -16.04 -7.28 -10.48
CA GLY A 105 -16.69 -8.07 -9.45
C GLY A 105 -15.71 -8.79 -8.48
N GLU A 106 -14.46 -9.02 -8.90
CA GLU A 106 -13.44 -9.71 -8.09
C GLU A 106 -12.66 -8.72 -7.20
N CYS A 107 -12.55 -7.46 -7.62
CA CYS A 107 -11.67 -6.47 -7.00
C CYS A 107 -12.05 -6.09 -5.55
N PRO A 108 -13.34 -5.89 -5.18
CA PRO A 108 -13.70 -5.49 -3.82
C PRO A 108 -13.20 -6.47 -2.76
N GLU A 109 -13.41 -7.76 -2.95
CA GLU A 109 -13.00 -8.78 -1.97
C GLU A 109 -11.47 -8.93 -1.87
N LEU A 110 -10.75 -8.76 -2.97
CA LEU A 110 -9.29 -8.74 -2.95
C LEU A 110 -8.76 -7.53 -2.18
N ILE A 111 -9.35 -6.35 -2.39
CA ILE A 111 -9.00 -5.13 -1.64
C ILE A 111 -9.36 -5.28 -0.16
N ALA A 112 -10.53 -5.85 0.17
CA ALA A 112 -10.92 -6.11 1.55
C ALA A 112 -9.87 -6.97 2.28
N LYS A 113 -9.39 -8.04 1.65
CA LYS A 113 -8.34 -8.89 2.19
C LYS A 113 -7.03 -8.14 2.43
N MET A 114 -6.63 -7.23 1.53
CA MET A 114 -5.45 -6.38 1.75
C MET A 114 -5.64 -5.45 2.96
N ILE A 115 -6.84 -4.87 3.12
CA ILE A 115 -7.18 -4.04 4.29
C ILE A 115 -7.11 -4.86 5.58
N GLU A 116 -7.63 -6.07 5.59
CA GLU A 116 -7.57 -6.97 6.74
C GLU A 116 -6.11 -7.32 7.11
N ILE A 117 -5.28 -7.67 6.13
CA ILE A 117 -3.86 -7.98 6.32
C ILE A 117 -3.12 -6.80 6.94
N VAL A 118 -3.31 -5.60 6.39
CA VAL A 118 -2.67 -4.38 6.90
C VAL A 118 -3.10 -4.06 8.33
N ASN A 119 -4.33 -4.40 8.71
CA ASN A 119 -4.84 -4.24 10.06
C ASN A 119 -4.36 -5.29 11.05
N THR A 120 -3.60 -6.30 10.65
CA THR A 120 -3.03 -7.27 11.61
C THR A 120 -1.98 -6.62 12.51
N PRO A 121 -1.86 -7.05 13.77
CA PRO A 121 -0.82 -6.53 14.66
C PRO A 121 0.59 -6.67 14.09
N THR A 122 0.89 -7.77 13.41
CA THR A 122 2.19 -8.05 12.82
C THR A 122 2.59 -7.00 11.78
N ILE A 123 1.67 -6.63 10.89
CA ILE A 123 1.96 -5.61 9.86
C ILE A 123 2.03 -4.21 10.48
N ARG A 124 1.22 -3.91 11.50
CA ARG A 124 1.24 -2.60 12.19
C ARG A 124 2.39 -2.43 13.18
N GLU A 125 3.13 -3.49 13.48
CA GLU A 125 4.19 -3.46 14.51
C GLU A 125 5.21 -2.35 14.26
N TYR A 126 5.54 -2.06 13.00
CA TYR A 126 6.49 -1.00 12.65
C TYR A 126 6.04 0.39 13.15
N ASP A 127 4.77 0.70 12.95
CA ASP A 127 4.18 1.97 13.40
C ASP A 127 4.10 2.01 14.93
N THR A 128 3.67 0.91 15.55
CA THR A 128 3.64 0.74 17.01
C THR A 128 5.03 0.92 17.64
N MET A 129 6.07 0.35 17.02
CA MET A 129 7.46 0.51 17.51
C MET A 129 7.94 1.97 17.40
N GLN A 130 7.58 2.65 16.32
CA GLN A 130 7.96 4.04 16.09
C GLN A 130 7.29 4.99 17.09
N TRP A 131 5.97 4.88 17.23
CA TRP A 131 5.16 5.78 18.04
C TRP A 131 5.02 5.33 19.50
N LYS A 132 5.44 4.10 19.85
CA LYS A 132 5.29 3.49 21.18
C LYS A 132 3.83 3.36 21.63
N GLU A 133 2.93 3.22 20.66
CA GLU A 133 1.50 2.93 20.85
C GLU A 133 0.88 2.43 19.54
N ASP A 134 -0.19 1.65 19.65
CA ASP A 134 -0.92 1.12 18.51
C ASP A 134 -1.85 2.20 17.93
N ALA A 135 -1.64 2.58 16.68
CA ALA A 135 -2.43 3.59 15.97
C ALA A 135 -3.94 3.35 16.05
N MET A 136 -4.38 2.09 15.93
CA MET A 136 -5.81 1.75 15.90
C MET A 136 -6.46 1.78 17.30
N LYS A 137 -5.66 1.70 18.37
CA LYS A 137 -6.15 1.79 19.74
C LYS A 137 -6.13 3.22 20.28
N THR A 138 -5.41 4.12 19.64
CA THR A 138 -5.16 5.49 20.10
C THR A 138 -5.61 6.55 19.10
N LEU A 139 -6.68 6.27 18.34
CA LEU A 139 -7.22 7.23 17.36
C LEU A 139 -7.57 8.58 17.99
N ASP A 140 -8.02 8.59 19.23
CA ASP A 140 -8.35 9.82 19.97
C ASP A 140 -7.11 10.51 20.57
N GLY A 141 -5.95 9.87 20.53
CA GLY A 141 -4.68 10.41 21.04
C GLY A 141 -4.04 11.46 20.12
N PRO A 142 -2.98 12.12 20.61
CA PRO A 142 -2.36 13.25 19.93
C PRO A 142 -1.26 12.86 18.92
N LYS A 143 -0.74 11.63 18.98
CA LYS A 143 0.37 11.23 18.10
C LYS A 143 -0.07 11.09 16.64
N SER A 144 0.81 11.42 15.73
CA SER A 144 0.45 11.59 14.32
C SER A 144 -0.01 10.30 13.64
N HIS A 145 0.79 9.23 13.70
CA HIS A 145 0.56 7.98 12.94
C HIS A 145 0.16 8.20 11.46
N MET A 146 0.55 9.34 10.90
CA MET A 146 0.03 9.81 9.62
C MET A 146 0.24 8.79 8.51
N THR A 147 1.43 8.20 8.42
CA THR A 147 1.76 7.25 7.35
C THR A 147 0.80 6.05 7.37
N PHE A 148 0.62 5.42 8.54
CA PHE A 148 -0.25 4.26 8.64
C PHE A 148 -1.72 4.62 8.39
N LEU A 149 -2.23 5.65 9.08
CA LEU A 149 -3.67 5.99 9.03
C LEU A 149 -4.11 6.52 7.66
N SER A 150 -3.26 7.33 7.00
CA SER A 150 -3.59 7.86 5.67
C SER A 150 -3.58 6.78 4.59
N ILE A 151 -2.61 5.85 4.65
CA ILE A 151 -2.55 4.73 3.71
C ILE A 151 -3.75 3.82 3.91
N LEU A 152 -4.12 3.49 5.16
CA LEU A 152 -5.30 2.68 5.44
C LEU A 152 -6.58 3.35 4.93
N ALA A 153 -6.74 4.66 5.15
CA ALA A 153 -7.88 5.42 4.63
C ALA A 153 -7.91 5.39 3.09
N TRP A 154 -6.75 5.51 2.45
CA TRP A 154 -6.65 5.42 0.99
C TRP A 154 -7.04 4.04 0.45
N MET A 155 -6.61 2.95 1.11
CA MET A 155 -7.01 1.60 0.76
C MET A 155 -8.53 1.40 0.86
N ILE A 156 -9.16 1.94 1.91
CA ILE A 156 -10.62 1.91 2.07
C ILE A 156 -11.31 2.74 0.98
N SER A 157 -10.75 3.90 0.60
CA SER A 157 -11.24 4.69 -0.53
C SER A 157 -11.22 3.88 -1.83
N ASN A 158 -10.13 3.17 -2.13
CA ASN A 158 -10.04 2.28 -3.29
C ASN A 158 -11.12 1.18 -3.24
N TYR A 159 -11.36 0.60 -2.07
CA TYR A 159 -12.44 -0.38 -1.87
C TYR A 159 -13.81 0.18 -2.24
N LYS A 160 -14.14 1.39 -1.80
CA LYS A 160 -15.42 2.06 -2.13
C LYS A 160 -15.51 2.39 -3.62
N MET A 161 -14.43 2.85 -4.23
CA MET A 161 -14.39 3.20 -5.67
C MET A 161 -14.71 2.00 -6.57
N VAL A 162 -14.34 0.80 -6.19
CA VAL A 162 -14.62 -0.41 -6.97
C VAL A 162 -16.01 -1.00 -6.69
N GLY A 163 -16.79 -0.39 -5.81
CA GLY A 163 -18.14 -0.83 -5.45
C GLY A 163 -18.21 -1.74 -4.23
N GLY A 164 -17.23 -1.65 -3.35
CA GLY A 164 -17.27 -2.31 -2.04
C GLY A 164 -18.45 -1.86 -1.18
N ASP A 165 -18.92 -2.74 -0.29
CA ASP A 165 -20.04 -2.48 0.62
C ASP A 165 -19.66 -1.46 1.74
N ASP A 166 -20.50 -1.33 2.75
CA ASP A 166 -20.36 -0.35 3.83
C ASP A 166 -19.53 -0.84 5.04
N ARG A 167 -18.95 -2.05 4.97
CA ARG A 167 -18.22 -2.67 6.10
C ARG A 167 -17.10 -1.83 6.68
N TYR A 168 -16.51 -0.94 5.91
CA TYR A 168 -15.43 -0.04 6.33
C TYR A 168 -15.85 1.43 6.47
N ASP A 169 -17.10 1.80 6.21
CA ASP A 169 -17.52 3.21 6.20
C ASP A 169 -17.29 3.89 7.55
N GLN A 170 -17.68 3.24 8.64
CA GLN A 170 -17.46 3.76 9.98
C GLN A 170 -15.97 3.97 10.29
N LEU A 171 -15.14 3.00 9.91
CA LEU A 171 -13.71 3.09 10.08
C LEU A 171 -13.13 4.25 9.24
N PHE A 172 -13.52 4.34 7.98
CA PHE A 172 -13.07 5.41 7.08
C PHE A 172 -13.38 6.80 7.65
N HIS A 173 -14.62 7.04 8.07
CA HIS A 173 -15.00 8.30 8.68
C HIS A 173 -14.21 8.61 9.96
N LYS A 174 -13.96 7.60 10.78
CA LYS A 174 -13.16 7.77 12.00
C LYS A 174 -11.70 8.10 11.68
N LEU A 175 -11.10 7.46 10.69
CA LEU A 175 -9.73 7.75 10.23
C LEU A 175 -9.63 9.19 9.70
N CYS A 176 -10.54 9.59 8.81
CA CYS A 176 -10.58 10.94 8.26
C CYS A 176 -10.75 12.00 9.35
N ALA A 177 -11.71 11.81 10.27
CA ALA A 177 -11.92 12.73 11.39
C ALA A 177 -10.68 12.83 12.29
N THR A 178 -10.03 11.70 12.56
CA THR A 178 -8.78 11.65 13.34
C THR A 178 -7.66 12.43 12.67
N LEU A 179 -7.44 12.22 11.37
CA LEU A 179 -6.39 12.91 10.62
C LEU A 179 -6.66 14.41 10.57
N VAL A 180 -7.89 14.83 10.26
CA VAL A 180 -8.28 16.26 10.21
C VAL A 180 -8.08 16.92 11.57
N ARG A 181 -8.54 16.30 12.67
CA ARG A 181 -8.33 16.83 14.03
C ARG A 181 -6.84 16.99 14.34
N ARG A 182 -6.03 15.96 14.09
CA ARG A 182 -4.58 16.01 14.34
C ARG A 182 -3.87 17.07 13.47
N MET A 183 -4.33 17.29 12.24
CA MET A 183 -3.82 18.39 11.40
C MET A 183 -4.10 19.74 12.02
N HIS A 184 -5.33 19.99 12.51
CA HIS A 184 -5.68 21.23 13.19
C HIS A 184 -4.93 21.44 14.51
N GLU A 185 -4.64 20.37 15.24
CA GLU A 185 -3.88 20.41 16.50
C GLU A 185 -2.36 20.43 16.28
N SER A 186 -1.90 20.30 15.03
CA SER A 186 -0.48 20.23 14.73
C SER A 186 0.21 21.58 14.91
N LYS A 187 1.36 21.57 15.59
CA LYS A 187 2.25 22.74 15.68
C LYS A 187 3.09 22.99 14.43
N TYR A 188 2.83 22.27 13.35
CA TYR A 188 3.55 22.35 12.07
C TYR A 188 2.63 22.82 10.93
N ASP A 189 1.75 23.75 11.19
CA ASP A 189 0.87 24.38 10.19
C ASP A 189 0.09 23.36 9.33
N LEU A 190 -0.76 22.58 9.98
CA LEU A 190 -1.56 21.51 9.38
C LEU A 190 -0.76 20.28 8.87
N ASN A 191 0.57 20.30 8.97
CA ASN A 191 1.36 19.14 8.60
C ASN A 191 1.43 18.12 9.73
N LEU A 192 1.37 16.85 9.37
CA LEU A 192 1.56 15.73 10.29
C LEU A 192 2.94 15.09 10.08
N LEU A 193 3.53 14.62 11.17
CA LEU A 193 4.80 13.91 11.08
C LEU A 193 4.56 12.48 10.60
N SER A 194 5.30 12.04 9.59
CA SER A 194 5.32 10.64 9.17
C SER A 194 5.95 9.74 10.23
N PHE A 195 6.95 10.27 10.95
CA PHE A 195 7.66 9.58 12.02
C PHE A 195 7.84 10.50 13.21
N PRO A 196 7.91 9.97 14.47
CA PRO A 196 8.30 10.79 15.61
C PRO A 196 9.69 11.38 15.34
N ARG A 197 9.87 12.68 15.58
CA ARG A 197 11.19 13.32 15.42
C ARG A 197 12.17 12.62 16.36
N LYS A 198 13.10 11.86 15.78
CA LYS A 198 14.39 11.65 16.44
C LYS A 198 15.02 13.03 16.51
N GLN A 199 15.38 13.50 17.72
CA GLN A 199 16.21 14.70 17.83
C GLN A 199 17.46 14.45 17.00
N ILE A 200 17.50 15.00 15.82
CA ILE A 200 18.73 15.07 15.05
C ILE A 200 19.51 16.16 15.75
N TRP A 201 20.43 15.78 16.59
CA TRP A 201 21.50 16.67 17.00
C TRP A 201 22.30 16.96 15.74
N LEU A 202 22.01 18.06 15.09
CA LEU A 202 22.95 18.64 14.15
C LEU A 202 24.10 19.16 14.99
N PRO A 203 25.36 18.80 14.65
CA PRO A 203 26.54 19.33 15.31
C PRO A 203 26.66 20.83 15.11
#